data_7907e6fb7565e2f01dbf58070a08bfac
#
_entry.id   7907e6fb7565e2f01dbf58070a08bfac
#
_cell.length_a   1.000
_cell.length_b   1.000
_cell.length_c   1.000
_cell.angle_alpha   90.00
_cell.angle_beta   90.00
_cell.angle_gamma   90.00
#
_symmetry.space_group_name_H-M   'P 1'
#
loop_
_entity.id
_entity.type
_entity.pdbx_description
1 polymer ?
#
loop_
_entity_poly.entity_id
_entity_poly.type
_entity_poly.pdbx_seq_one_letter_code
_entity_poly.pdbx_strand_id
1 'polypeptide(L)'
;MAGVLDSVDQRTKLVGQNRLELLLFRLADDQIYGINVFKVREVLQCPKLTAIPQRNPVVRGIAHIRGGTISVMDMNLAMGNAPLDDIENCFVIISEYNMAVQGFLVKAVERIVNLNWGNIHPPPKGAGKGNYLTAVTEVDNRIVEIIDVEKILSEVSPLEETISDQILKEESVIQAASKELAVLIADDSSVARKQIKRCVEKVGVRTHLVADGRQALNH
;
A
#
# COMPACT_ATOMS: atom_id res chain seq x y z
N MET A 1 26.12 27.97 1.69
CA MET A 1 25.93 26.53 1.96
C MET A 1 24.98 26.34 3.15
N ALA A 2 23.77 26.86 2.96
CA ALA A 2 22.63 26.60 3.86
C ALA A 2 21.56 26.00 2.98
N GLY A 3 21.24 24.74 3.13
CA GLY A 3 20.19 24.18 2.29
C GLY A 3 19.88 22.69 2.49
N VAL A 4 20.83 21.89 2.91
CA VAL A 4 20.59 20.45 3.09
C VAL A 4 20.25 20.14 4.54
N LEU A 5 20.87 20.79 5.50
CA LEU A 5 20.59 20.61 6.93
C LEU A 5 19.21 21.18 7.31
N ASP A 6 18.82 22.35 6.72
CA ASP A 6 17.50 22.94 6.96
C ASP A 6 16.36 22.06 6.45
N SER A 7 16.56 21.32 5.34
CA SER A 7 15.55 20.39 4.81
C SER A 7 15.42 19.11 5.64
N VAL A 8 16.53 18.67 6.27
CA VAL A 8 16.52 17.52 7.18
C VAL A 8 15.87 17.91 8.51
N ASP A 9 16.19 19.11 9.04
CA ASP A 9 15.57 19.64 10.26
C ASP A 9 14.07 19.91 10.09
N GLN A 10 13.63 20.39 8.91
CA GLN A 10 12.20 20.52 8.63
C GLN A 10 11.48 19.16 8.57
N ARG A 11 12.10 18.15 7.96
CA ARG A 11 11.53 16.78 7.94
C ARG A 11 11.52 16.15 9.33
N THR A 12 12.53 16.38 10.15
CA THR A 12 12.60 15.87 11.53
C THR A 12 11.62 16.60 12.46
N LYS A 13 11.35 17.89 12.23
CA LYS A 13 10.30 18.65 12.94
C LYS A 13 8.89 18.18 12.54
N LEU A 14 8.68 17.71 11.31
CA LEU A 14 7.42 17.13 10.86
C LEU A 14 7.13 15.78 11.53
N VAL A 15 8.15 15.00 11.84
CA VAL A 15 8.02 13.73 12.59
C VAL A 15 7.56 13.97 14.05
N GLY A 16 7.80 15.16 14.61
CA GLY A 16 7.30 15.55 15.94
C GLY A 16 5.90 16.17 15.97
N GLN A 17 5.34 16.51 14.80
CA GLN A 17 3.95 16.96 14.69
C GLN A 17 3.09 15.74 14.37
N ASN A 18 2.24 15.36 15.31
CA ASN A 18 1.29 14.25 15.25
C ASN A 18 0.22 14.46 14.15
N ARG A 19 0.69 14.60 12.86
CA ARG A 19 -0.11 14.97 11.69
C ARG A 19 -0.05 13.89 10.64
N LEU A 20 -1.18 13.65 9.99
CA LEU A 20 -1.33 12.79 8.83
C LEU A 20 -1.69 13.66 7.62
N GLU A 21 -0.94 13.51 6.53
CA GLU A 21 -1.23 14.17 5.26
C GLU A 21 -1.95 13.19 4.33
N LEU A 22 -3.15 13.55 3.89
CA LEU A 22 -3.96 12.74 2.99
C LEU A 22 -4.15 13.47 1.65
N LEU A 23 -3.92 12.75 0.56
CA LEU A 23 -4.40 13.11 -0.77
C LEU A 23 -5.84 12.64 -0.88
N LEU A 24 -6.76 13.57 -1.09
CA LEU A 24 -8.18 13.27 -1.27
C LEU A 24 -8.49 13.00 -2.75
N PHE A 25 -9.29 11.97 -2.99
CA PHE A 25 -9.72 11.59 -4.33
C PHE A 25 -11.16 11.03 -4.33
N ARG A 26 -11.74 10.92 -5.51
CA ARG A 26 -13.08 10.32 -5.72
C ARG A 26 -13.03 9.18 -6.70
N LEU A 27 -13.94 8.25 -6.51
CA LEU A 27 -14.25 7.16 -7.42
C LEU A 27 -15.54 7.51 -8.22
N ALA A 28 -16.29 6.51 -8.67
CA ALA A 28 -17.51 6.74 -9.46
C ALA A 28 -18.67 7.35 -8.64
N ASP A 29 -18.64 7.13 -7.32
CA ASP A 29 -19.59 7.68 -6.36
C ASP A 29 -19.20 9.09 -5.87
N ASP A 30 -20.05 9.70 -5.04
CA ASP A 30 -19.78 10.99 -4.40
C ASP A 30 -18.95 10.86 -3.11
N GLN A 31 -18.54 9.65 -2.75
CA GLN A 31 -17.74 9.38 -1.56
C GLN A 31 -16.32 9.94 -1.76
N ILE A 32 -15.78 10.54 -0.70
CA ILE A 32 -14.39 11.00 -0.67
C ILE A 32 -13.52 9.93 -0.01
N TYR A 33 -12.44 9.61 -0.69
CA TYR A 33 -11.41 8.69 -0.22
C TYR A 33 -10.12 9.44 0.04
N GLY A 34 -9.28 8.89 0.92
CA GLY A 34 -7.98 9.45 1.25
C GLY A 34 -6.88 8.39 1.20
N ILE A 35 -5.74 8.78 0.65
CA ILE A 35 -4.50 8.00 0.69
C ILE A 35 -3.42 8.82 1.37
N ASN A 36 -2.58 8.18 2.20
CA ASN A 36 -1.43 8.83 2.82
C ASN A 36 -0.46 9.34 1.74
N VAL A 37 -0.15 10.65 1.78
CA VAL A 37 0.74 11.32 0.81
C VAL A 37 2.11 10.66 0.74
N PHE A 38 2.64 10.10 1.84
CA PHE A 38 3.92 9.38 1.84
C PHE A 38 3.94 8.14 0.94
N LYS A 39 2.76 7.63 0.56
CA LYS A 39 2.61 6.50 -0.36
C LYS A 39 2.44 6.94 -1.82
N VAL A 40 2.31 8.24 -2.07
CA VAL A 40 2.10 8.83 -3.39
C VAL A 40 3.42 9.36 -3.94
N ARG A 41 3.84 8.86 -5.09
CA ARG A 41 4.99 9.41 -5.82
C ARG A 41 4.59 10.60 -6.67
N GLU A 42 3.51 10.45 -7.42
CA GLU A 42 2.97 11.48 -8.29
C GLU A 42 1.51 11.20 -8.66
N VAL A 43 0.85 12.21 -9.17
CA VAL A 43 -0.50 12.15 -9.74
C VAL A 43 -0.43 12.71 -11.16
N LEU A 44 -1.05 12.01 -12.10
CA LEU A 44 -1.12 12.46 -13.50
C LEU A 44 -2.48 12.13 -14.11
N GLN A 45 -2.85 12.82 -15.18
CA GLN A 45 -4.00 12.43 -15.99
C GLN A 45 -3.72 11.04 -16.60
N CYS A 46 -4.76 10.21 -16.69
CA CYS A 46 -4.58 8.85 -17.16
C CYS A 46 -3.99 8.82 -18.57
N PRO A 47 -2.80 8.24 -18.76
CA PRO A 47 -2.22 8.09 -20.08
C PRO A 47 -2.96 6.99 -20.85
N LYS A 48 -2.69 6.89 -22.15
CA LYS A 48 -3.19 5.77 -22.95
C LYS A 48 -2.74 4.43 -22.37
N LEU A 49 -3.70 3.58 -22.02
CA LEU A 49 -3.43 2.26 -21.47
C LEU A 49 -3.35 1.22 -22.59
N THR A 50 -2.37 0.33 -22.47
CA THR A 50 -2.25 -0.86 -23.33
C THR A 50 -2.85 -2.05 -22.59
N ALA A 51 -3.80 -2.73 -23.20
CA ALA A 51 -4.43 -3.91 -22.63
C ALA A 51 -3.43 -5.08 -22.53
N ILE A 52 -3.53 -5.87 -21.46
CA ILE A 52 -2.75 -7.09 -21.25
C ILE A 52 -3.70 -8.28 -21.37
N PRO A 53 -3.33 -9.34 -22.15
CA PRO A 53 -4.08 -10.59 -22.14
C PRO A 53 -4.06 -11.26 -20.77
N GLN A 54 -5.14 -11.97 -20.41
CA GLN A 54 -5.26 -12.77 -19.18
C GLN A 54 -4.92 -12.01 -17.86
N ARG A 55 -5.15 -10.68 -17.86
CA ARG A 55 -4.90 -9.83 -16.68
C ARG A 55 -5.88 -10.12 -15.55
N ASN A 56 -5.48 -9.76 -14.32
CA ASN A 56 -6.41 -9.63 -13.20
C ASN A 56 -7.54 -8.64 -13.59
N PRO A 57 -8.82 -8.93 -13.29
CA PRO A 57 -9.94 -8.04 -13.64
C PRO A 57 -9.78 -6.60 -13.19
N VAL A 58 -9.14 -6.37 -12.03
CA VAL A 58 -8.89 -5.03 -11.46
C VAL A 58 -7.86 -4.24 -12.28
N VAL A 59 -6.94 -4.91 -12.99
CA VAL A 59 -5.92 -4.24 -13.83
C VAL A 59 -6.55 -3.79 -15.13
N ARG A 60 -6.55 -2.48 -15.42
CA ARG A 60 -7.09 -1.92 -16.69
C ARG A 60 -6.11 -2.06 -17.84
N GLY A 61 -4.83 -2.06 -17.55
CA GLY A 61 -3.77 -2.16 -18.55
C GLY A 61 -2.42 -1.73 -17.99
N ILE A 62 -1.48 -1.52 -18.89
CA ILE A 62 -0.16 -0.96 -18.58
C ILE A 62 0.02 0.39 -19.25
N ALA A 63 0.81 1.25 -18.62
CA ALA A 63 1.23 2.53 -19.16
C ALA A 63 2.74 2.68 -19.07
N HIS A 64 3.32 3.39 -20.05
CA HIS A 64 4.72 3.77 -20.00
C HIS A 64 4.83 5.17 -19.38
N ILE A 65 5.41 5.24 -18.17
CA ILE A 65 5.50 6.47 -17.39
C ILE A 65 6.95 6.65 -16.95
N ARG A 66 7.56 7.80 -17.28
CA ARG A 66 8.94 8.16 -16.91
C ARG A 66 9.99 7.07 -17.18
N GLY A 67 9.89 6.39 -18.32
CA GLY A 67 10.83 5.35 -18.72
C GLY A 67 10.58 3.96 -18.10
N GLY A 68 9.56 3.83 -17.25
CA GLY A 68 9.10 2.56 -16.68
C GLY A 68 7.74 2.13 -17.23
N THR A 69 7.50 0.83 -17.29
CA THR A 69 6.19 0.27 -17.61
C THR A 69 5.53 -0.15 -16.31
N ILE A 70 4.37 0.40 -16.00
CA ILE A 70 3.63 0.14 -14.77
C ILE A 70 2.22 -0.36 -15.05
N SER A 71 1.72 -1.23 -14.19
CA SER A 71 0.32 -1.67 -14.22
C SER A 71 -0.56 -0.57 -13.64
N VAL A 72 -1.74 -0.37 -14.26
CA VAL A 72 -2.76 0.58 -13.78
C VAL A 72 -3.99 -0.19 -13.34
N MET A 73 -4.30 -0.10 -12.05
CA MET A 73 -5.43 -0.76 -11.40
C MET A 73 -6.59 0.21 -11.24
N ASP A 74 -7.79 -0.26 -11.52
CA ASP A 74 -9.03 0.49 -11.30
C ASP A 74 -9.43 0.39 -9.82
N MET A 75 -9.34 1.51 -9.11
CA MET A 75 -9.69 1.54 -7.68
C MET A 75 -11.18 1.24 -7.45
N ASN A 76 -12.06 1.64 -8.39
CA ASN A 76 -13.48 1.36 -8.27
C ASN A 76 -13.77 -0.15 -8.36
N LEU A 77 -13.10 -0.84 -9.30
CA LEU A 77 -13.14 -2.31 -9.40
C LEU A 77 -12.54 -2.99 -8.17
N ALA A 78 -11.41 -2.47 -7.66
CA ALA A 78 -10.78 -3.01 -6.45
C ALA A 78 -11.71 -2.92 -5.24
N MET A 79 -12.51 -1.86 -5.15
CA MET A 79 -13.52 -1.68 -4.10
C MET A 79 -14.80 -2.52 -4.30
N GLY A 80 -14.86 -3.33 -5.38
CA GLY A 80 -16.00 -4.19 -5.68
C GLY A 80 -17.13 -3.50 -6.46
N ASN A 81 -16.89 -2.31 -7.00
CA ASN A 81 -17.83 -1.54 -7.79
C ASN A 81 -17.64 -1.79 -9.30
N ALA A 82 -18.49 -1.18 -10.14
CA ALA A 82 -18.35 -1.21 -11.59
C ALA A 82 -17.03 -0.53 -12.04
N PRO A 83 -16.48 -0.88 -13.21
CA PRO A 83 -15.27 -0.22 -13.70
C PRO A 83 -15.52 1.27 -13.93
N LEU A 84 -14.47 2.08 -13.76
CA LEU A 84 -14.51 3.49 -14.12
C LEU A 84 -14.69 3.65 -15.63
N ASP A 85 -15.68 4.45 -16.01
CA ASP A 85 -15.90 4.90 -17.39
C ASP A 85 -15.02 6.13 -17.70
N ASP A 86 -14.91 6.48 -18.98
CA ASP A 86 -14.23 7.69 -19.44
C ASP A 86 -12.80 7.83 -18.89
N ILE A 87 -12.00 6.78 -19.08
CA ILE A 87 -10.64 6.65 -18.54
C ILE A 87 -9.75 7.84 -18.90
N GLU A 88 -9.94 8.43 -20.09
CA GLU A 88 -9.13 9.56 -20.56
C GLU A 88 -9.28 10.80 -19.68
N ASN A 89 -10.43 10.98 -19.02
CA ASN A 89 -10.70 12.05 -18.07
C ASN A 89 -10.44 11.65 -16.61
N CYS A 90 -9.95 10.45 -16.36
CA CYS A 90 -9.55 9.98 -15.04
C CYS A 90 -8.10 10.36 -14.71
N PHE A 91 -7.71 10.14 -13.46
CA PHE A 91 -6.35 10.36 -12.97
C PHE A 91 -5.73 9.03 -12.53
N VAL A 92 -4.41 8.99 -12.56
CA VAL A 92 -3.64 7.88 -12.01
C VAL A 92 -2.79 8.40 -10.87
N ILE A 93 -2.98 7.82 -9.69
CA ILE A 93 -2.12 8.00 -8.52
C ILE A 93 -1.04 6.95 -8.59
N ILE A 94 0.21 7.37 -8.75
CA ILE A 94 1.37 6.48 -8.76
C ILE A 94 1.85 6.27 -7.34
N SER A 95 1.94 5.02 -6.93
CA SER A 95 2.43 4.61 -5.63
C SER A 95 3.60 3.64 -5.77
N GLU A 96 4.48 3.64 -4.80
CA GLU A 96 5.59 2.69 -4.71
C GLU A 96 5.50 1.93 -3.39
N TYR A 97 5.52 0.61 -3.49
CA TYR A 97 5.53 -0.28 -2.36
C TYR A 97 6.44 -1.48 -2.66
N ASN A 98 7.36 -1.81 -1.74
CA ASN A 98 8.32 -2.90 -1.91
C ASN A 98 9.07 -2.85 -3.26
N MET A 99 9.54 -1.68 -3.66
CA MET A 99 10.21 -1.41 -4.95
C MET A 99 9.33 -1.68 -6.19
N ALA A 100 8.06 -2.03 -6.03
CA ALA A 100 7.10 -2.16 -7.11
C ALA A 100 6.32 -0.85 -7.27
N VAL A 101 6.40 -0.26 -8.47
CA VAL A 101 5.67 0.95 -8.82
C VAL A 101 4.37 0.56 -9.50
N GLN A 102 3.25 1.08 -9.00
CA GLN A 102 1.91 0.77 -9.49
C GLN A 102 1.08 2.05 -9.65
N GLY A 103 0.12 2.03 -10.56
CA GLY A 103 -0.82 3.11 -10.77
C GLY A 103 -2.23 2.73 -10.30
N PHE A 104 -2.89 3.65 -9.60
CA PHE A 104 -4.29 3.53 -9.20
C PHE A 104 -5.14 4.51 -9.98
N LEU A 105 -6.02 4.00 -10.83
CA LEU A 105 -6.98 4.78 -11.59
C LEU A 105 -8.11 5.25 -10.67
N VAL A 106 -8.32 6.57 -10.61
CA VAL A 106 -9.35 7.23 -9.83
C VAL A 106 -10.11 8.23 -10.69
N LYS A 107 -11.37 8.52 -10.37
CA LYS A 107 -12.19 9.44 -11.16
C LYS A 107 -11.69 10.88 -11.09
N ALA A 108 -11.34 11.34 -9.89
CA ALA A 108 -10.86 12.70 -9.68
C ALA A 108 -9.90 12.75 -8.49
N VAL A 109 -8.96 13.66 -8.54
CA VAL A 109 -8.09 14.01 -7.41
C VAL A 109 -8.45 15.43 -6.97
N GLU A 110 -8.64 15.63 -5.66
CA GLU A 110 -9.07 16.92 -5.13
C GLU A 110 -7.89 17.74 -4.59
N ARG A 111 -7.50 17.48 -3.36
CA ARG A 111 -6.45 18.24 -2.65
C ARG A 111 -5.76 17.41 -1.58
N ILE A 112 -4.66 17.93 -1.08
CA ILE A 112 -4.00 17.40 0.12
C ILE A 112 -4.57 18.12 1.34
N VAL A 113 -4.86 17.36 2.38
CA VAL A 113 -5.27 17.87 3.69
C VAL A 113 -4.34 17.37 4.78
N ASN A 114 -4.11 18.25 5.77
CA ASN A 114 -3.32 17.94 6.96
C ASN A 114 -4.26 17.72 8.14
N LEU A 115 -4.20 16.55 8.75
CA LEU A 115 -5.08 16.14 9.84
C LEU A 115 -4.27 15.79 11.08
N ASN A 116 -4.84 16.05 12.25
CA ASN A 116 -4.32 15.52 13.49
C ASN A 116 -4.77 14.08 13.69
N TRP A 117 -3.91 13.23 14.22
CA TRP A 117 -4.24 11.83 14.51
C TRP A 117 -5.46 11.67 15.43
N GLY A 118 -5.74 12.65 16.29
CA GLY A 118 -6.95 12.67 17.13
C GLY A 118 -8.27 12.72 16.36
N ASN A 119 -8.24 13.14 15.09
CA ASN A 119 -9.42 13.21 14.20
C ASN A 119 -9.58 11.97 13.34
N ILE A 120 -8.71 10.96 13.52
CA ILE A 120 -8.74 9.73 12.74
C ILE A 120 -9.30 8.64 13.61
N HIS A 121 -10.37 8.02 13.13
CA HIS A 121 -11.14 7.04 13.88
C HIS A 121 -11.06 5.67 13.21
N PRO A 122 -11.08 4.57 13.97
CA PRO A 122 -11.18 3.24 13.37
C PRO A 122 -12.51 3.09 12.61
N PRO A 123 -12.57 2.20 11.62
CA PRO A 123 -13.81 1.92 10.89
C PRO A 123 -14.94 1.52 11.85
N PRO A 124 -16.18 1.91 11.56
CA PRO A 124 -17.33 1.51 12.36
C PRO A 124 -17.45 -0.01 12.49
N LYS A 125 -17.95 -0.49 13.63
CA LYS A 125 -18.24 -1.91 13.81
C LYS A 125 -19.29 -2.35 12.78
N GLY A 126 -18.96 -3.32 11.94
CA GLY A 126 -19.83 -3.78 10.86
C GLY A 126 -19.44 -3.30 9.44
N ALA A 127 -18.49 -2.40 9.30
CA ALA A 127 -17.91 -2.02 8.01
C ALA A 127 -17.05 -3.16 7.44
N GLY A 128 -17.60 -4.34 7.31
CA GLY A 128 -17.10 -5.54 6.63
C GLY A 128 -15.65 -6.00 6.97
N LYS A 129 -15.50 -7.30 7.26
CA LYS A 129 -14.16 -7.93 7.27
C LYS A 129 -13.73 -8.10 5.80
N GLY A 130 -12.64 -7.45 5.42
CA GLY A 130 -12.09 -7.53 4.07
C GLY A 130 -11.99 -6.19 3.34
N ASN A 131 -12.56 -5.13 3.88
CA ASN A 131 -12.47 -3.79 3.29
C ASN A 131 -11.04 -3.27 3.34
N TYR A 132 -10.67 -2.53 2.31
CA TYR A 132 -9.40 -1.77 2.26
C TYR A 132 -9.45 -0.51 3.14
N LEU A 133 -10.55 -0.28 3.85
CA LEU A 133 -10.75 0.82 4.76
C LEU A 133 -9.91 0.64 6.02
N THR A 134 -8.96 1.53 6.25
CA THR A 134 -8.07 1.53 7.42
C THR A 134 -8.63 2.37 8.55
N ALA A 135 -9.19 3.53 8.21
CA ALA A 135 -9.73 4.49 9.15
C ALA A 135 -10.73 5.41 8.46
N VAL A 136 -11.43 6.21 9.25
CA VAL A 136 -12.31 7.27 8.78
C VAL A 136 -11.94 8.59 9.45
N THR A 137 -12.17 9.69 8.76
CA THR A 137 -12.02 11.05 9.30
C THR A 137 -13.11 11.94 8.73
N GLU A 138 -13.20 13.17 9.23
CA GLU A 138 -14.12 14.18 8.73
C GLU A 138 -13.36 15.38 8.19
N VAL A 139 -13.70 15.78 6.95
CA VAL A 139 -13.17 16.98 6.29
C VAL A 139 -14.33 17.75 5.69
N ASP A 140 -14.47 19.02 6.05
CA ASP A 140 -15.56 19.91 5.57
C ASP A 140 -16.96 19.29 5.79
N ASN A 141 -17.22 18.72 6.95
CA ASN A 141 -18.46 18.03 7.32
C ASN A 141 -18.81 16.82 6.41
N ARG A 142 -17.81 16.23 5.76
CA ARG A 142 -17.96 15.01 4.95
C ARG A 142 -17.04 13.92 5.48
N ILE A 143 -17.56 12.70 5.50
CA ILE A 143 -16.76 11.54 5.88
C ILE A 143 -15.76 11.24 4.77
N VAL A 144 -14.51 11.04 5.14
CA VAL A 144 -13.42 10.61 4.28
C VAL A 144 -12.99 9.21 4.71
N GLU A 145 -12.98 8.28 3.78
CA GLU A 145 -12.54 6.91 3.97
C GLU A 145 -11.04 6.77 3.62
N ILE A 146 -10.22 6.40 4.60
CA ILE A 146 -8.77 6.23 4.41
C ILE A 146 -8.50 4.82 3.93
N ILE A 147 -7.90 4.70 2.73
CA ILE A 147 -7.71 3.43 2.02
C ILE A 147 -6.30 2.89 2.18
N ASP A 148 -6.19 1.58 2.44
CA ASP A 148 -4.94 0.82 2.45
C ASP A 148 -4.61 0.31 1.03
N VAL A 149 -3.83 1.08 0.30
CA VAL A 149 -3.40 0.71 -1.06
C VAL A 149 -2.42 -0.47 -1.08
N GLU A 150 -1.67 -0.68 0.00
CA GLU A 150 -0.74 -1.82 0.11
C GLU A 150 -1.50 -3.13 0.19
N LYS A 151 -2.61 -3.13 0.92
CA LYS A 151 -3.50 -4.28 0.99
C LYS A 151 -4.10 -4.60 -0.38
N ILE A 152 -4.55 -3.57 -1.13
CA ILE A 152 -5.03 -3.74 -2.51
C ILE A 152 -3.94 -4.37 -3.37
N LEU A 153 -2.71 -3.82 -3.31
CA LEU A 153 -1.57 -4.35 -4.08
C LEU A 153 -1.28 -5.80 -3.75
N SER A 154 -1.26 -6.15 -2.47
CA SER A 154 -0.96 -7.53 -2.03
C SER A 154 -1.99 -8.56 -2.49
N GLU A 155 -3.23 -8.14 -2.72
CA GLU A 155 -4.32 -9.02 -3.17
C GLU A 155 -4.38 -9.10 -4.71
N VAL A 156 -4.17 -7.98 -5.41
CA VAL A 156 -4.29 -7.88 -6.88
C VAL A 156 -3.04 -8.39 -7.58
N SER A 157 -1.88 -8.09 -7.03
CA SER A 157 -0.57 -8.51 -7.55
C SER A 157 0.24 -9.10 -6.39
N PRO A 158 -0.09 -10.32 -5.97
CA PRO A 158 0.76 -11.00 -5.00
C PRO A 158 2.16 -11.05 -5.60
N LEU A 159 3.12 -10.46 -4.88
CA LEU A 159 4.53 -10.56 -5.26
C LEU A 159 4.86 -12.04 -5.38
N GLU A 160 5.21 -12.49 -6.59
CA GLU A 160 5.88 -13.77 -6.74
C GLU A 160 7.24 -13.62 -6.03
N GLU A 161 7.27 -14.06 -4.80
CA GLU A 161 8.50 -14.17 -4.03
C GLU A 161 9.35 -15.28 -4.67
N THR A 162 10.03 -14.94 -5.76
CA THR A 162 11.06 -15.79 -6.34
C THR A 162 12.25 -15.78 -5.39
N ILE A 163 12.22 -16.68 -4.40
CA ILE A 163 13.45 -17.11 -3.77
C ILE A 163 14.25 -17.74 -4.91
N SER A 164 15.43 -17.18 -5.21
CA SER A 164 16.26 -17.71 -6.30
C SER A 164 16.49 -19.20 -6.07
N ASP A 165 16.37 -20.02 -7.14
CA ASP A 165 16.59 -21.47 -7.10
C ASP A 165 17.97 -21.86 -6.51
N GLN A 166 18.90 -20.91 -6.42
CA GLN A 166 20.18 -21.08 -5.76
C GLN A 166 20.05 -21.21 -4.23
N ILE A 167 19.13 -20.46 -3.60
CA ILE A 167 18.88 -20.56 -2.15
C ILE A 167 18.14 -21.87 -1.83
N LEU A 168 17.25 -22.30 -2.72
CA LEU A 168 16.54 -23.57 -2.55
C LEU A 168 17.45 -24.80 -2.70
N LYS A 169 18.55 -24.69 -3.44
CA LYS A 169 19.53 -25.80 -3.57
C LYS A 169 20.42 -26.00 -2.33
N GLU A 170 20.54 -24.99 -1.48
CA GLU A 170 21.20 -25.10 -0.17
C GLU A 170 20.27 -25.60 0.95
N GLU A 171 19.01 -25.94 0.61
CA GLU A 171 17.97 -26.40 1.54
C GLU A 171 18.39 -27.58 2.41
N SER A 172 19.20 -28.50 1.90
CA SER A 172 19.63 -29.68 2.66
C SER A 172 20.49 -29.35 3.89
N VAL A 173 21.25 -28.25 3.84
CA VAL A 173 22.07 -27.75 4.93
C VAL A 173 21.26 -26.92 5.92
N ILE A 174 20.32 -26.14 5.41
CA ILE A 174 19.45 -25.26 6.22
C ILE A 174 18.39 -26.07 6.98
N GLN A 175 17.80 -27.09 6.37
CA GLN A 175 16.80 -27.95 7.01
C GLN A 175 17.35 -28.73 8.23
N ALA A 176 18.61 -29.11 8.20
CA ALA A 176 19.23 -29.81 9.34
C ALA A 176 19.41 -28.87 10.56
N ALA A 177 19.68 -27.58 10.32
CA ALA A 177 19.88 -26.58 11.37
C ALA A 177 18.58 -25.89 11.82
N SER A 178 17.52 -25.93 10.99
CA SER A 178 16.31 -25.10 11.18
C SER A 178 15.27 -25.67 12.15
N LYS A 179 15.38 -26.95 12.56
CA LYS A 179 14.38 -27.60 13.44
C LYS A 179 14.27 -26.95 14.84
N GLU A 180 15.31 -26.28 15.29
CA GLU A 180 15.37 -25.62 16.61
C GLU A 180 15.30 -24.09 16.52
N LEU A 181 15.38 -23.51 15.31
CA LEU A 181 15.36 -22.07 15.12
C LEU A 181 13.94 -21.54 14.95
N ALA A 182 13.68 -20.42 15.59
CA ALA A 182 12.48 -19.63 15.38
C ALA A 182 12.87 -18.18 15.11
N VAL A 183 12.16 -17.52 14.17
CA VAL A 183 12.34 -16.10 13.82
C VAL A 183 11.19 -15.31 14.39
N LEU A 184 11.49 -14.29 15.18
CA LEU A 184 10.52 -13.31 15.65
C LEU A 184 10.45 -12.16 14.63
N ILE A 185 9.27 -11.91 14.08
CA ILE A 185 9.02 -10.85 13.10
C ILE A 185 8.18 -9.79 13.76
N ALA A 186 8.75 -8.59 13.95
CA ALA A 186 8.10 -7.44 14.53
C ALA A 186 8.00 -6.32 13.49
N ASP A 187 6.76 -5.95 13.11
CA ASP A 187 6.48 -4.90 12.13
C ASP A 187 5.06 -4.41 12.36
N ASP A 188 4.75 -3.14 12.16
CA ASP A 188 3.42 -2.58 12.31
C ASP A 188 2.51 -2.91 11.12
N SER A 189 3.09 -3.12 9.93
CA SER A 189 2.37 -3.54 8.73
C SER A 189 2.03 -5.04 8.77
N SER A 190 0.75 -5.37 8.79
CA SER A 190 0.29 -6.75 8.70
C SER A 190 0.68 -7.43 7.37
N VAL A 191 0.86 -6.64 6.31
CA VAL A 191 1.27 -7.11 4.99
C VAL A 191 2.74 -7.49 5.01
N ALA A 192 3.61 -6.60 5.53
CA ALA A 192 5.04 -6.87 5.67
C ALA A 192 5.29 -8.12 6.52
N ARG A 193 4.62 -8.23 7.68
CA ARG A 193 4.72 -9.44 8.53
C ARG A 193 4.38 -10.72 7.79
N LYS A 194 3.27 -10.72 7.00
CA LYS A 194 2.86 -11.89 6.22
C LYS A 194 3.86 -12.24 5.12
N GLN A 195 4.45 -11.25 4.47
CA GLN A 195 5.45 -11.47 3.42
C GLN A 195 6.72 -12.09 4.01
N ILE A 196 7.29 -11.47 5.05
CA ILE A 196 8.48 -12.00 5.72
C ILE A 196 8.21 -13.42 6.24
N LYS A 197 7.04 -13.65 6.86
CA LYS A 197 6.63 -14.98 7.29
C LYS A 197 6.70 -16.00 6.16
N ARG A 198 6.09 -15.70 5.00
CA ARG A 198 6.10 -16.61 3.84
C ARG A 198 7.51 -16.92 3.35
N CYS A 199 8.40 -15.92 3.30
CA CYS A 199 9.79 -16.12 2.91
C CYS A 199 10.51 -17.04 3.89
N VAL A 200 10.38 -16.79 5.19
CA VAL A 200 11.05 -17.56 6.25
C VAL A 200 10.50 -19.00 6.33
N GLU A 201 9.18 -19.17 6.20
CA GLU A 201 8.56 -20.51 6.24
C GLU A 201 8.91 -21.35 5.01
N LYS A 202 9.18 -20.74 3.84
CA LYS A 202 9.67 -21.47 2.66
C LYS A 202 11.04 -22.13 2.89
N VAL A 203 11.88 -21.57 3.75
CA VAL A 203 13.17 -22.17 4.14
C VAL A 203 13.05 -23.09 5.38
N GLY A 204 11.82 -23.42 5.81
CA GLY A 204 11.56 -24.41 6.86
C GLY A 204 11.72 -23.90 8.30
N VAL A 205 11.87 -22.59 8.51
CA VAL A 205 12.04 -21.98 9.84
C VAL A 205 10.70 -21.56 10.43
N ARG A 206 10.47 -21.81 11.72
CA ARG A 206 9.27 -21.38 12.43
C ARG A 206 9.30 -19.86 12.64
N THR A 207 8.10 -19.23 12.59
CA THR A 207 7.98 -17.78 12.76
C THR A 207 7.00 -17.42 13.86
N HIS A 208 7.34 -16.37 14.61
CA HIS A 208 6.43 -15.68 15.53
C HIS A 208 6.20 -14.26 15.06
N LEU A 209 4.94 -13.83 15.00
CA LEU A 209 4.57 -12.51 14.49
C LEU A 209 4.09 -11.63 15.63
N VAL A 210 4.64 -10.43 15.72
CA VAL A 210 4.20 -9.41 16.66
C VAL A 210 4.03 -8.07 15.95
N ALA A 211 3.14 -7.23 16.45
CA ALA A 211 2.76 -6.00 15.76
C ALA A 211 3.65 -4.81 16.13
N ASP A 212 4.39 -4.89 17.22
CA ASP A 212 5.23 -3.80 17.71
C ASP A 212 6.42 -4.30 18.55
N GLY A 213 7.35 -3.38 18.83
CA GLY A 213 8.56 -3.70 19.59
C GLY A 213 8.28 -4.06 21.07
N ARG A 214 7.16 -3.59 21.65
CA ARG A 214 6.79 -3.94 23.02
C ARG A 214 6.36 -5.41 23.11
N GLN A 215 5.58 -5.86 22.14
CA GLN A 215 5.20 -7.27 22.04
C GLN A 215 6.42 -8.14 21.78
N ALA A 216 7.39 -7.66 20.98
CA ALA A 216 8.64 -8.36 20.72
C ALA A 216 9.50 -8.55 21.97
N LEU A 217 9.54 -7.56 22.86
CA LEU A 217 10.29 -7.63 24.12
C LEU A 217 9.66 -8.57 25.17
N ASN A 218 8.35 -8.80 25.06
CA ASN A 218 7.59 -9.65 25.99
C ASN A 218 7.47 -11.11 25.51
N HIS A 219 8.04 -11.44 24.33
CA HIS A 219 8.01 -12.76 23.73
C HIS A 219 9.23 -13.57 24.12
#